data_2e420edf86f7936ed0e86bd645447e01
#
_entry.id   2e420edf86f7936ed0e86bd645447e01
#
_cell.length_a   1.000
_cell.length_b   1.000
_cell.length_c   1.000
_cell.angle_alpha   90.00
_cell.angle_beta   90.00
_cell.angle_gamma   90.00
#
_symmetry.space_group_name_H-M   'P 1'
#
loop_
_entity.id
_entity.type
_entity.pdbx_description
1 polymer ?
#
loop_
_entity_poly.entity_id
_entity_poly.type
_entity_poly.pdbx_seq_one_letter_code
_entity_poly.pdbx_strand_id
1 'polypeptide(L)'
;MTPSGFDRGFLGNMIEVCFVTGDHRRTMAGLAALGIGPWRVYTFSPETVSEQTYMGEPAAYRIRVCFAEIGNMVYEIMQPLDGPTIFREFLDVHGEGIHHIAFDCNGIPWGKRMSGFAERGFRNVQSGVFADGNRFAFFATEAATTILETIHFPDGFVLPEPEEWYPA
;
A
#
# COMPACT_ATOMS: atom_id res chain seq x y z
N MET A 1 2.79 24.94 -21.64
CA MET A 1 3.82 24.07 -22.24
C MET A 1 4.43 23.21 -21.15
N THR A 2 4.50 21.90 -21.35
CA THR A 2 5.22 21.00 -20.45
C THR A 2 6.72 21.16 -20.73
N PRO A 3 7.59 21.29 -19.72
CA PRO A 3 9.03 21.32 -19.93
C PRO A 3 9.49 20.08 -20.69
N SER A 4 10.39 20.25 -21.67
CA SER A 4 10.98 19.14 -22.40
C SER A 4 11.76 18.25 -21.42
N GLY A 5 11.57 16.94 -21.48
CA GLY A 5 12.21 15.96 -20.60
C GLY A 5 11.43 15.61 -19.34
N PHE A 6 10.24 16.16 -19.14
CA PHE A 6 9.37 15.76 -18.03
C PHE A 6 8.57 14.50 -18.40
N ASP A 7 8.96 13.36 -17.84
CA ASP A 7 8.26 12.08 -18.03
C ASP A 7 7.04 12.00 -17.12
N ARG A 8 5.85 12.17 -17.70
CA ARG A 8 4.57 12.00 -16.98
C ARG A 8 4.08 10.56 -16.96
N GLY A 9 4.70 9.67 -17.73
CA GLY A 9 4.22 8.32 -17.95
C GLY A 9 4.67 7.33 -16.88
N PHE A 10 5.69 7.64 -16.09
CA PHE A 10 6.26 6.67 -15.17
C PHE A 10 5.33 6.32 -14.01
N LEU A 11 4.76 7.29 -13.34
CA LEU A 11 4.08 7.03 -12.05
C LEU A 11 2.73 6.29 -12.21
N GLY A 12 1.98 6.56 -13.27
CA GLY A 12 0.66 5.95 -13.50
C GLY A 12 -0.47 6.68 -12.79
N ASN A 13 -1.60 5.98 -12.59
CA ASN A 13 -2.77 6.53 -11.92
C ASN A 13 -2.65 6.38 -10.41
N MET A 14 -2.99 7.42 -9.69
CA MET A 14 -3.21 7.33 -8.26
C MET A 14 -4.50 6.53 -8.01
N ILE A 15 -4.40 5.44 -7.28
CA ILE A 15 -5.49 4.49 -7.09
C ILE A 15 -5.90 4.31 -5.63
N GLU A 16 -5.02 4.69 -4.69
CA GLU A 16 -5.26 4.42 -3.28
C GLU A 16 -4.62 5.48 -2.37
N VAL A 17 -5.27 5.73 -1.25
CA VAL A 17 -4.72 6.49 -0.12
C VAL A 17 -4.79 5.63 1.14
N CYS A 18 -3.67 5.55 1.87
CA CYS A 18 -3.56 4.72 3.07
C CYS A 18 -3.47 5.54 4.35
N PHE A 19 -4.22 5.08 5.35
CA PHE A 19 -4.20 5.56 6.72
C PHE A 19 -3.57 4.51 7.63
N VAL A 20 -2.56 4.89 8.40
CA VAL A 20 -1.99 4.02 9.43
C VAL A 20 -2.61 4.34 10.78
N THR A 21 -3.00 3.30 11.51
CA THR A 21 -3.69 3.41 12.80
C THR A 21 -3.25 2.32 13.77
N GLY A 22 -3.43 2.57 15.06
CA GLY A 22 -3.31 1.56 16.12
C GLY A 22 -4.62 0.79 16.37
N ASP A 23 -5.75 1.24 15.77
CA ASP A 23 -7.07 0.62 15.94
C ASP A 23 -7.89 0.75 14.65
N HIS A 24 -7.79 -0.28 13.79
CA HIS A 24 -8.50 -0.33 12.51
C HIS A 24 -10.03 -0.26 12.68
N ARG A 25 -10.60 -0.87 13.74
CA ARG A 25 -12.05 -0.87 13.95
C ARG A 25 -12.58 0.52 14.24
N ARG A 26 -11.91 1.25 15.12
CA ARG A 26 -12.25 2.65 15.41
C ARG A 26 -12.14 3.51 14.15
N THR A 27 -11.08 3.33 13.36
CA THR A 27 -10.86 4.11 12.14
C THR A 27 -11.91 3.79 11.09
N MET A 28 -12.22 2.50 10.85
CA MET A 28 -13.31 2.09 9.94
C MET A 28 -14.64 2.68 10.37
N ALA A 29 -14.99 2.62 11.66
CA ALA A 29 -16.24 3.17 12.17
C ALA A 29 -16.34 4.68 11.94
N GLY A 30 -15.25 5.42 12.18
CA GLY A 30 -15.21 6.86 11.95
C GLY A 30 -15.40 7.23 10.48
N LEU A 31 -14.77 6.51 9.57
CA LEU A 31 -14.88 6.74 8.13
C LEU A 31 -16.24 6.25 7.58
N ALA A 32 -16.79 5.14 8.11
CA ALA A 32 -18.10 4.64 7.74
C ALA A 32 -19.22 5.64 8.09
N ALA A 33 -19.06 6.43 9.14
CA ALA A 33 -19.98 7.51 9.48
C ALA A 33 -20.07 8.60 8.39
N LEU A 34 -19.04 8.69 7.52
CA LEU A 34 -19.02 9.58 6.34
C LEU A 34 -19.46 8.86 5.05
N GLY A 35 -19.87 7.60 5.14
CA GLY A 35 -20.28 6.79 3.99
C GLY A 35 -19.14 6.07 3.28
N ILE A 36 -17.94 5.97 3.90
CA ILE A 36 -16.80 5.23 3.36
C ILE A 36 -16.90 3.76 3.78
N GLY A 37 -17.19 2.88 2.82
CA GLY A 37 -17.40 1.44 3.03
C GLY A 37 -18.29 0.82 1.95
N PRO A 38 -18.67 -0.46 2.07
CA PRO A 38 -18.23 -1.40 3.12
C PRO A 38 -16.73 -1.72 3.04
N TRP A 39 -16.14 -2.06 4.18
CA TRP A 39 -14.73 -2.41 4.31
C TRP A 39 -14.53 -3.92 4.20
N ARG A 40 -13.53 -4.33 3.44
CA ARG A 40 -13.00 -5.69 3.38
C ARG A 40 -11.78 -5.77 4.28
N VAL A 41 -11.74 -6.72 5.20
CA VAL A 41 -10.69 -6.86 6.20
C VAL A 41 -9.85 -8.09 5.93
N TYR A 42 -8.53 -7.94 5.90
CA TYR A 42 -7.54 -8.98 5.66
C TYR A 42 -6.44 -8.93 6.71
N THR A 43 -5.71 -10.05 6.86
CA THR A 43 -4.43 -10.09 7.56
C THR A 43 -3.33 -10.41 6.56
N PHE A 44 -2.43 -9.47 6.34
CA PHE A 44 -1.18 -9.71 5.62
C PHE A 44 -0.17 -10.29 6.61
N SER A 45 0.28 -11.50 6.34
CA SER A 45 1.15 -12.28 7.21
C SER A 45 2.06 -13.18 6.39
N PRO A 46 3.06 -13.86 6.96
CA PRO A 46 3.89 -14.82 6.22
C PRO A 46 3.09 -15.95 5.57
N GLU A 47 1.87 -16.23 6.04
CA GLU A 47 0.99 -17.26 5.49
C GLU A 47 0.20 -16.78 4.27
N THR A 48 -0.03 -15.47 4.15
CA THR A 48 -0.86 -14.86 3.08
C THR A 48 -0.07 -13.98 2.12
N VAL A 49 1.12 -13.54 2.51
CA VAL A 49 2.03 -12.69 1.70
C VAL A 49 3.39 -13.36 1.63
N SER A 50 3.80 -13.74 0.43
CA SER A 50 5.13 -14.25 0.16
C SER A 50 6.13 -13.12 -0.15
N GLU A 51 7.42 -13.42 -0.18
CA GLU A 51 8.49 -12.48 -0.52
C GLU A 51 8.45 -11.18 0.32
N GLN A 52 8.03 -11.28 1.59
CA GLN A 52 8.01 -10.12 2.48
C GLN A 52 9.42 -9.56 2.70
N THR A 53 9.57 -8.24 2.50
CA THR A 53 10.82 -7.53 2.79
C THR A 53 10.58 -6.31 3.66
N TYR A 54 11.60 -5.93 4.41
CA TYR A 54 11.67 -4.69 5.16
C TYR A 54 13.08 -4.11 5.06
N MET A 55 13.20 -2.85 4.64
CA MET A 55 14.47 -2.15 4.38
C MET A 55 15.41 -2.90 3.41
N GLY A 56 14.83 -3.63 2.43
CA GLY A 56 15.56 -4.38 1.42
C GLY A 56 15.97 -5.80 1.82
N GLU A 57 15.72 -6.21 3.06
CA GLU A 57 16.04 -7.54 3.58
C GLU A 57 14.77 -8.39 3.76
N PRO A 58 14.87 -9.72 3.62
CA PRO A 58 13.74 -10.61 3.94
C PRO A 58 13.26 -10.38 5.38
N ALA A 59 11.95 -10.32 5.56
CA ALA A 59 11.34 -10.07 6.87
C ALA A 59 10.07 -10.87 7.02
N ALA A 60 9.62 -11.02 8.27
CA ALA A 60 8.32 -11.59 8.61
C ALA A 60 7.55 -10.56 9.43
N TYR A 61 6.37 -10.16 8.93
CA TYR A 61 5.52 -9.21 9.61
C TYR A 61 4.04 -9.56 9.45
N ARG A 62 3.21 -9.02 10.35
CA ARG A 62 1.76 -9.13 10.30
C ARG A 62 1.15 -7.74 10.35
N ILE A 63 0.20 -7.51 9.43
CA ILE A 63 -0.50 -6.24 9.29
C ILE A 63 -1.98 -6.53 9.09
N ARG A 64 -2.84 -5.81 9.79
CA ARG A 64 -4.26 -5.75 9.45
C ARG A 64 -4.44 -4.75 8.33
N VAL A 65 -5.07 -5.17 7.24
CA VAL A 65 -5.31 -4.34 6.06
C VAL A 65 -6.81 -4.29 5.78
N CYS A 66 -7.35 -3.10 5.62
CA CYS A 66 -8.77 -2.92 5.33
C CYS A 66 -8.94 -2.05 4.11
N PHE A 67 -9.78 -2.47 3.15
CA PHE A 67 -10.04 -1.74 1.91
C PHE A 67 -11.50 -1.32 1.81
N ALA A 68 -11.74 -0.09 1.37
CA ALA A 68 -13.05 0.39 0.95
C ALA A 68 -12.93 1.18 -0.36
N GLU A 69 -13.81 0.93 -1.30
CA GLU A 69 -13.85 1.63 -2.58
C GLU A 69 -14.84 2.79 -2.53
N ILE A 70 -14.39 3.97 -2.96
CA ILE A 70 -15.25 5.15 -3.12
C ILE A 70 -14.95 5.81 -4.45
N GLY A 71 -15.94 5.82 -5.35
CA GLY A 71 -15.77 6.41 -6.65
C GLY A 71 -14.67 5.71 -7.44
N ASN A 72 -13.57 6.44 -7.69
CA ASN A 72 -12.39 5.94 -8.43
C ASN A 72 -11.17 5.69 -7.52
N MET A 73 -11.34 5.70 -6.20
CA MET A 73 -10.27 5.58 -5.23
C MET A 73 -10.52 4.44 -4.25
N VAL A 74 -9.46 3.78 -3.84
CA VAL A 74 -9.46 2.88 -2.69
C VAL A 74 -9.00 3.65 -1.45
N TYR A 75 -9.75 3.51 -0.37
CA TYR A 75 -9.30 3.88 0.96
C TYR A 75 -8.74 2.64 1.63
N GLU A 76 -7.50 2.74 2.08
CA GLU A 76 -6.83 1.66 2.79
C GLU A 76 -6.58 2.06 4.24
N ILE A 77 -6.71 1.10 5.14
CA ILE A 77 -6.30 1.24 6.55
C ILE A 77 -5.28 0.14 6.83
N MET A 78 -4.13 0.50 7.38
CA MET A 78 -3.12 -0.44 7.85
C MET A 78 -2.90 -0.29 9.36
N GLN A 79 -2.98 -1.42 10.05
CA GLN A 79 -2.58 -1.54 11.46
C GLN A 79 -1.46 -2.56 11.59
N PRO A 80 -0.23 -2.16 11.95
CA PRO A 80 0.85 -3.10 12.20
C PRO A 80 0.56 -3.91 13.45
N LEU A 81 0.60 -5.24 13.33
CA LEU A 81 0.31 -6.19 14.42
C LEU A 81 1.59 -6.74 15.03
N ASP A 82 2.51 -7.25 14.19
CA ASP A 82 3.74 -7.92 14.63
C ASP A 82 4.85 -7.78 13.58
N GLY A 83 6.11 -7.86 14.02
CA GLY A 83 7.28 -7.75 13.17
C GLY A 83 7.62 -6.32 12.73
N PRO A 84 8.76 -6.16 12.03
CA PRO A 84 9.25 -4.85 11.59
C PRO A 84 8.46 -4.38 10.36
N THR A 85 7.90 -3.16 10.40
CA THR A 85 7.20 -2.54 9.28
C THR A 85 7.42 -1.03 9.26
N ILE A 86 7.39 -0.42 8.06
CA ILE A 86 7.38 1.03 7.92
C ILE A 86 6.15 1.68 8.58
N PHE A 87 5.07 0.92 8.76
CA PHE A 87 3.84 1.39 9.43
C PHE A 87 4.01 1.48 10.93
N ARG A 88 4.77 0.56 11.55
CA ARG A 88 5.13 0.62 12.97
C ARG A 88 6.01 1.83 13.23
N GLU A 89 7.04 2.03 12.39
CA GLU A 89 7.91 3.20 12.50
C GLU A 89 7.11 4.50 12.41
N PHE A 90 6.16 4.58 11.47
CA PHE A 90 5.33 5.76 11.29
C PHE A 90 4.48 6.04 12.53
N LEU A 91 3.80 5.01 13.09
CA LEU A 91 3.02 5.16 14.30
C LEU A 91 3.86 5.64 15.48
N ASP A 92 5.04 5.08 15.65
CA ASP A 92 5.92 5.37 16.78
C ASP A 92 6.48 6.80 16.72
N VAL A 93 6.69 7.34 15.52
CA VAL A 93 7.29 8.67 15.31
C VAL A 93 6.23 9.76 15.11
N HIS A 94 5.17 9.47 14.34
CA HIS A 94 4.20 10.48 13.89
C HIS A 94 2.80 10.29 14.48
N GLY A 95 2.52 9.12 15.07
CA GLY A 95 1.16 8.75 15.43
C GLY A 95 0.32 8.31 14.23
N GLU A 96 -1.00 8.36 14.38
CA GLU A 96 -1.94 7.92 13.35
C GLU A 96 -2.14 8.99 12.27
N GLY A 97 -2.32 8.58 11.02
CA GLY A 97 -2.57 9.50 9.92
C GLY A 97 -2.37 8.90 8.54
N ILE A 98 -2.41 9.77 7.53
CA ILE A 98 -2.12 9.39 6.14
C ILE A 98 -0.63 9.05 6.03
N HIS A 99 -0.34 7.86 5.51
CA HIS A 99 1.02 7.33 5.41
C HIS A 99 1.56 7.36 3.98
N HIS A 100 0.80 6.86 3.01
CA HIS A 100 1.25 6.77 1.63
C HIS A 100 0.11 6.94 0.63
N ILE A 101 0.50 7.09 -0.62
CA ILE A 101 -0.36 7.11 -1.80
C ILE A 101 0.11 5.98 -2.71
N ALA A 102 -0.83 5.20 -3.25
CA ALA A 102 -0.51 4.12 -4.17
C ALA A 102 -0.84 4.46 -5.62
N PHE A 103 -0.02 3.91 -6.50
CA PHE A 103 -0.13 4.06 -7.95
C PHE A 103 -0.12 2.68 -8.63
N ASP A 104 -0.86 2.56 -9.74
CA ASP A 104 -0.75 1.40 -10.60
C ASP A 104 0.64 1.32 -11.28
N CYS A 105 0.92 0.22 -11.95
CA CYS A 105 2.18 0.08 -12.70
C CYS A 105 2.19 0.77 -14.05
N ASN A 106 1.08 1.37 -14.49
CA ASN A 106 0.94 2.03 -15.80
C ASN A 106 1.40 1.16 -16.99
N GLY A 107 1.13 -0.14 -16.95
CA GLY A 107 1.59 -1.09 -17.96
C GLY A 107 3.09 -1.38 -17.98
N ILE A 108 3.86 -0.78 -17.06
CA ILE A 108 5.30 -1.03 -16.95
C ILE A 108 5.51 -2.39 -16.29
N PRO A 109 6.28 -3.32 -16.89
CA PRO A 109 6.59 -4.60 -16.26
C PRO A 109 7.25 -4.43 -14.90
N TRP A 110 6.90 -5.30 -13.93
CA TRP A 110 7.30 -5.16 -12.52
C TRP A 110 8.80 -4.87 -12.33
N GLY A 111 9.69 -5.66 -12.96
CA GLY A 111 11.14 -5.45 -12.82
C GLY A 111 11.60 -4.07 -13.31
N LYS A 112 11.02 -3.57 -14.42
CA LYS A 112 11.30 -2.22 -14.93
C LYS A 112 10.68 -1.14 -14.05
N ARG A 113 9.55 -1.43 -13.41
CA ARG A 113 8.92 -0.54 -12.44
C ARG A 113 9.82 -0.35 -11.22
N MET A 114 10.36 -1.45 -10.67
CA MET A 114 11.28 -1.43 -9.54
C MET A 114 12.57 -0.67 -9.86
N SER A 115 13.24 -0.99 -10.99
CA SER A 115 14.46 -0.28 -11.41
C SER A 115 14.22 1.19 -11.70
N GLY A 116 13.05 1.51 -12.28
CA GLY A 116 12.69 2.90 -12.58
C GLY A 116 12.55 3.79 -11.35
N PHE A 117 12.08 3.27 -10.22
CA PHE A 117 12.10 3.99 -8.95
C PHE A 117 13.54 4.19 -8.44
N ALA A 118 14.36 3.13 -8.49
CA ALA A 118 15.76 3.19 -8.06
C ALA A 118 16.60 4.20 -8.88
N GLU A 119 16.42 4.22 -10.19
CA GLU A 119 17.07 5.18 -11.12
C GLU A 119 16.70 6.64 -10.80
N ARG A 120 15.55 6.87 -10.17
CA ARG A 120 15.07 8.18 -9.74
C ARG A 120 15.43 8.51 -8.28
N GLY A 121 16.26 7.68 -7.64
CA GLY A 121 16.72 7.89 -6.27
C GLY A 121 15.73 7.47 -5.18
N PHE A 122 14.70 6.71 -5.53
CA PHE A 122 13.76 6.15 -4.56
C PHE A 122 14.24 4.77 -4.10
N ARG A 123 14.34 4.58 -2.79
CA ARG A 123 14.72 3.31 -2.17
C ARG A 123 13.47 2.49 -1.85
N ASN A 124 13.47 1.21 -2.22
CA ASN A 124 12.46 0.27 -1.73
C ASN A 124 12.63 0.06 -0.22
N VAL A 125 11.59 0.29 0.55
CA VAL A 125 11.60 0.20 2.01
C VAL A 125 10.78 -0.97 2.54
N GLN A 126 9.80 -1.45 1.78
CA GLN A 126 9.01 -2.64 2.10
C GLN A 126 8.36 -3.18 0.83
N SER A 127 8.18 -4.50 0.74
CA SER A 127 7.49 -5.13 -0.38
C SER A 127 6.93 -6.50 -0.02
N GLY A 128 6.09 -7.05 -0.90
CA GLY A 128 5.55 -8.39 -0.77
C GLY A 128 4.72 -8.80 -1.98
N VAL A 129 4.27 -10.06 -1.95
CA VAL A 129 3.38 -10.65 -2.95
C VAL A 129 2.17 -11.24 -2.25
N PHE A 130 1.01 -10.66 -2.45
CA PHE A 130 -0.25 -11.11 -1.88
C PHE A 130 -1.03 -11.96 -2.89
N ALA A 131 -1.74 -12.99 -2.39
CA ALA A 131 -2.61 -13.85 -3.19
C ALA A 131 -1.96 -14.31 -4.51
N ASP A 132 -2.70 -14.30 -5.62
CA ASP A 132 -2.31 -14.81 -6.93
C ASP A 132 -1.33 -13.89 -7.69
N GLY A 133 -0.30 -13.38 -7.02
CA GLY A 133 0.75 -12.57 -7.65
C GLY A 133 0.48 -11.07 -7.66
N ASN A 134 -0.43 -10.58 -6.84
CA ASN A 134 -0.59 -9.16 -6.56
C ASN A 134 0.67 -8.66 -5.83
N ARG A 135 1.51 -7.89 -6.52
CA ARG A 135 2.77 -7.38 -5.98
C ARG A 135 2.61 -5.95 -5.52
N PHE A 136 3.17 -5.65 -4.37
CA PHE A 136 3.23 -4.29 -3.84
C PHE A 136 4.65 -3.93 -3.40
N ALA A 137 5.00 -2.67 -3.52
CA ALA A 137 6.28 -2.16 -3.05
C ALA A 137 6.18 -0.68 -2.67
N PHE A 138 6.80 -0.35 -1.54
CA PHE A 138 6.84 0.99 -0.97
C PHE A 138 8.20 1.62 -1.21
N PHE A 139 8.20 2.88 -1.63
CA PHE A 139 9.39 3.63 -1.98
C PHE A 139 9.48 4.93 -1.23
N ALA A 140 10.68 5.24 -0.76
CA ALA A 140 11.00 6.48 -0.06
C ALA A 140 12.24 7.15 -0.63
N THR A 141 12.28 8.47 -0.49
CA THR A 141 13.46 9.30 -0.71
C THR A 141 13.42 10.49 0.24
N GLU A 142 14.57 11.05 0.61
CA GLU A 142 14.64 12.24 1.46
C GLU A 142 13.97 13.47 0.80
N ALA A 143 13.95 13.52 -0.53
CA ALA A 143 13.35 14.61 -1.30
C ALA A 143 11.82 14.57 -1.34
N ALA A 144 11.20 13.39 -1.14
CA ALA A 144 9.75 13.25 -1.06
C ALA A 144 9.31 13.25 0.40
N THR A 145 8.24 13.97 0.67
CA THR A 145 7.70 14.11 2.04
C THR A 145 6.76 12.97 2.42
N THR A 146 6.52 12.02 1.52
CA THR A 146 5.64 10.87 1.74
C THR A 146 6.19 9.63 1.05
N ILE A 147 5.71 8.47 1.49
CA ILE A 147 6.00 7.19 0.85
C ILE A 147 5.07 7.02 -0.34
N LEU A 148 5.62 6.50 -1.44
CA LEU A 148 4.87 6.13 -2.64
C LEU A 148 4.81 4.61 -2.73
N GLU A 149 3.64 4.09 -2.96
CA GLU A 149 3.42 2.67 -3.24
C GLU A 149 3.21 2.45 -4.73
N THR A 150 3.67 1.32 -5.23
CA THR A 150 3.28 0.81 -6.55
C THR A 150 2.69 -0.59 -6.40
N ILE A 151 1.57 -0.82 -7.09
CA ILE A 151 0.84 -2.07 -7.01
C ILE A 151 0.71 -2.67 -8.42
N HIS A 152 1.11 -3.93 -8.54
CA HIS A 152 0.88 -4.72 -9.75
C HIS A 152 -0.31 -5.65 -9.54
N PHE A 153 -1.31 -5.51 -10.37
CA PHE A 153 -2.44 -6.44 -10.45
C PHE A 153 -2.23 -7.35 -11.66
N PRO A 154 -2.10 -8.67 -11.47
CA PRO A 154 -2.10 -9.61 -12.59
C PRO A 154 -3.39 -9.55 -13.40
N ASP A 155 -3.35 -9.94 -14.67
CA ASP A 155 -4.54 -10.01 -15.51
C ASP A 155 -5.61 -10.90 -14.87
N GLY A 156 -6.81 -10.35 -14.73
CA GLY A 156 -7.93 -11.07 -14.10
C GLY A 156 -7.82 -11.22 -12.58
N PHE A 157 -6.92 -10.51 -11.93
CA PHE A 157 -6.81 -10.54 -10.47
C PHE A 157 -8.12 -10.17 -9.79
N VAL A 158 -8.53 -11.01 -8.85
CA VAL A 158 -9.67 -10.76 -7.96
C VAL A 158 -9.18 -10.92 -6.53
N LEU A 159 -9.50 -9.92 -5.69
CA LEU A 159 -9.19 -10.03 -4.27
C LEU A 159 -9.86 -11.31 -3.69
N PRO A 160 -9.16 -12.08 -2.87
CA PRO A 160 -9.76 -13.22 -2.19
C PRO A 160 -10.92 -12.77 -1.28
N GLU A 161 -11.75 -13.73 -0.86
CA GLU A 161 -12.80 -13.45 0.11
C GLU A 161 -12.18 -12.85 1.38
N PRO A 162 -12.69 -11.73 1.89
CA PRO A 162 -12.15 -11.11 3.09
C PRO A 162 -12.46 -11.94 4.35
N GLU A 163 -11.63 -11.82 5.37
CA GLU A 163 -11.87 -12.42 6.69
C GLU A 163 -13.14 -11.84 7.34
N GLU A 164 -13.43 -10.58 7.04
CA GLU A 164 -14.58 -9.86 7.59
C GLU A 164 -15.02 -8.74 6.65
N TRP A 165 -16.33 -8.51 6.59
CA TRP A 165 -16.94 -7.28 6.05
C TRP A 165 -17.35 -6.34 7.19
N TYR A 166 -17.09 -5.04 7.05
CA TYR A 166 -17.50 -4.05 8.03
C TYR A 166 -18.18 -2.84 7.34
N PRO A 167 -19.36 -2.37 7.81
CA PRO A 167 -20.26 -3.10 8.71
C PRO A 167 -20.76 -4.40 8.09
N ALA A 168 -21.15 -5.35 8.95
CA ALA A 168 -21.67 -6.66 8.53
C ALA A 168 -23.08 -6.52 7.93
#